data_929ba86fd1a6748b19a39a30542a4ae7
#
_entry.id   929ba86fd1a6748b19a39a30542a4ae7
#
_cell.length_a   1.000
_cell.length_b   1.000
_cell.length_c   1.000
_cell.angle_alpha   90.00
_cell.angle_beta   90.00
_cell.angle_gamma   90.00
#
_symmetry.space_group_name_H-M   'P 1'
#
loop_
_entity.id
_entity.type
_entity.pdbx_description
1 polymer ?
#
loop_
_entity_poly.entity_id
_entity_poly.type
_entity_poly.pdbx_seq_one_letter_code
_entity_poly.pdbx_strand_id
1 'polypeptide(L)'
;MLFKIGVLIYGYFAGALIQAGYWMGKFNKIDIRDYGSGNAGTTNVMRTLGKKAGIATYLLDAFKAVIADILIHFLIVPHTAIPEMLLFLYCGLGIVLGHNFPFYLKFKGSSFFTNLHLTGSLFAARRKASRAVTSSTPPSSNITLPGLTTATQ
;
A
#
# COMPACT_ATOMS: atom_id res chain seq x y z
N MET A 1 -8.17 -17.05 -9.43
CA MET A 1 -8.91 -16.69 -8.21
C MET A 1 -8.04 -16.84 -6.96
N LEU A 2 -7.28 -17.91 -6.80
CA LEU A 2 -6.43 -18.22 -5.65
C LEU A 2 -5.43 -17.10 -5.31
N PHE A 3 -4.69 -16.56 -6.29
CA PHE A 3 -3.74 -15.46 -6.08
C PHE A 3 -4.38 -14.21 -5.48
N LYS A 4 -5.59 -13.82 -5.88
CA LYS A 4 -6.28 -12.65 -5.35
C LYS A 4 -6.60 -12.82 -3.87
N ILE A 5 -7.08 -14.01 -3.50
CA ILE A 5 -7.38 -14.36 -2.09
C ILE A 5 -6.07 -14.41 -1.29
N GLY A 6 -5.03 -15.03 -1.82
CA GLY A 6 -3.71 -15.07 -1.18
C GLY A 6 -3.14 -13.69 -0.90
N VAL A 7 -3.22 -12.77 -1.88
CA VAL A 7 -2.77 -11.38 -1.73
C VAL A 7 -3.61 -10.60 -0.72
N LEU A 8 -4.92 -10.82 -0.68
CA LEU A 8 -5.81 -10.22 0.32
C LEU A 8 -5.44 -10.68 1.74
N ILE A 9 -5.21 -11.97 1.93
CA ILE A 9 -4.81 -12.56 3.21
C ILE A 9 -3.42 -12.03 3.61
N TYR A 10 -2.47 -12.01 2.69
CA TYR A 10 -1.14 -11.44 2.90
C TYR A 10 -1.25 -9.97 3.35
N GLY A 11 -2.02 -9.15 2.64
CA GLY A 11 -2.27 -7.76 3.00
C GLY A 11 -2.89 -7.62 4.39
N TYR A 12 -3.85 -8.49 4.74
CA TYR A 12 -4.45 -8.50 6.07
C TYR A 12 -3.41 -8.74 7.17
N PHE A 13 -2.55 -9.72 7.01
CA PHE A 13 -1.48 -9.97 7.99
C PHE A 13 -0.47 -8.83 8.04
N ALA A 14 -0.05 -8.28 6.91
CA ALA A 14 0.83 -7.12 6.87
C ALA A 14 0.20 -5.90 7.60
N GLY A 15 -1.08 -5.67 7.39
CA GLY A 15 -1.84 -4.62 8.07
C GLY A 15 -2.03 -4.87 9.56
N ALA A 16 -2.34 -6.11 9.94
CA ALA A 16 -2.62 -6.49 11.31
C ALA A 16 -1.34 -6.51 12.17
N LEU A 17 -0.29 -7.19 11.74
CA LEU A 17 0.92 -7.41 12.55
C LEU A 17 1.69 -6.11 12.81
N ILE A 18 1.75 -5.21 11.84
CA ILE A 18 2.46 -3.94 11.94
C ILE A 18 1.48 -2.84 12.36
N GLN A 19 1.10 -2.85 13.64
CA GLN A 19 0.29 -1.79 14.27
C GLN A 19 1.22 -0.79 14.94
N ALA A 20 1.74 0.17 14.15
CA ALA A 20 2.76 1.11 14.63
C ALA A 20 2.33 1.87 15.90
N GLY A 21 1.10 2.34 15.96
CA GLY A 21 0.60 3.05 17.14
C GLY A 21 0.50 2.19 18.39
N TYR A 22 0.09 0.93 18.26
CA TYR A 22 0.08 -0.01 19.38
C TYR A 22 1.50 -0.28 19.90
N TRP A 23 2.43 -0.57 19.01
CA TRP A 23 3.81 -0.81 19.37
C TRP A 23 4.47 0.42 19.98
N MET A 24 4.18 1.62 19.45
CA MET A 24 4.66 2.88 20.01
C MET A 24 4.20 3.07 21.46
N GLY A 25 2.95 2.71 21.78
CA GLY A 25 2.45 2.67 23.15
C GLY A 25 3.25 1.66 24.00
N LYS A 26 3.44 0.44 23.52
CA LYS A 26 4.17 -0.61 24.25
C LYS A 26 5.63 -0.22 24.54
N PHE A 27 6.32 0.39 23.59
CA PHE A 27 7.68 0.92 23.83
C PHE A 27 7.72 1.97 24.94
N ASN A 28 6.63 2.74 25.11
CA ASN A 28 6.47 3.69 26.19
C ASN A 28 5.80 3.09 27.45
N LYS A 29 5.69 1.75 27.53
CA LYS A 29 5.13 1.00 28.66
C LYS A 29 3.68 1.33 28.99
N ILE A 30 2.89 1.75 27.98
CA ILE A 30 1.46 2.03 28.09
C ILE A 30 0.67 1.28 27.03
N ASP A 31 -0.62 1.06 27.25
CA ASP A 31 -1.53 0.71 26.17
C ASP A 31 -2.16 1.99 25.64
N ILE A 32 -1.81 2.37 24.42
CA ILE A 32 -2.28 3.62 23.81
C ILE A 32 -3.81 3.69 23.69
N ARG A 33 -4.48 2.52 23.75
CA ARG A 33 -5.94 2.41 23.66
C ARG A 33 -6.66 2.80 24.96
N ASP A 34 -5.93 2.88 26.06
CA ASP A 34 -6.46 3.35 27.34
C ASP A 34 -6.45 4.89 27.44
N TYR A 35 -5.91 5.57 26.41
CA TYR A 35 -5.75 7.03 26.41
C TYR A 35 -6.44 7.69 25.21
N GLY A 36 -6.81 8.93 25.38
CA GLY A 36 -7.32 9.81 24.33
C GLY A 36 -8.56 9.25 23.65
N SER A 37 -8.46 8.92 22.36
CA SER A 37 -9.60 8.40 21.58
C SER A 37 -9.78 6.87 21.69
N GLY A 38 -8.97 6.17 22.44
CA GLY A 38 -9.03 4.71 22.56
C GLY A 38 -8.54 3.93 21.33
N ASN A 39 -8.00 4.59 20.32
CA ASN A 39 -7.54 3.99 19.07
C ASN A 39 -6.01 3.90 19.00
N ALA A 40 -5.48 2.83 18.39
CA ALA A 40 -4.05 2.67 18.14
C ALA A 40 -3.56 3.42 16.89
N GLY A 41 -4.15 4.58 16.57
CA GLY A 41 -3.83 5.36 15.38
C GLY A 41 -2.90 6.54 15.62
N THR A 42 -2.29 7.05 14.56
CA THR A 42 -1.34 8.17 14.55
C THR A 42 -1.82 9.38 15.35
N THR A 43 -3.08 9.79 15.18
CA THR A 43 -3.64 10.96 15.86
C THR A 43 -3.70 10.78 17.37
N ASN A 44 -4.05 9.58 17.84
CA ASN A 44 -4.08 9.28 19.27
C ASN A 44 -2.67 9.21 19.86
N VAL A 45 -1.75 8.57 19.14
CA VAL A 45 -0.32 8.55 19.52
C VAL A 45 0.25 9.96 19.61
N MET A 46 -0.05 10.80 18.61
CA MET A 46 0.39 12.21 18.61
C MET A 46 -0.14 12.99 19.81
N ARG A 47 -1.40 12.75 20.17
CA ARG A 47 -2.05 13.43 21.30
C ARG A 47 -1.51 12.96 22.66
N THR A 48 -1.20 11.67 22.79
CA THR A 48 -0.82 11.04 24.05
C THR A 48 0.70 11.05 24.28
N LEU A 49 1.48 10.76 23.24
CA LEU A 49 2.95 10.62 23.30
C LEU A 49 3.70 11.74 22.59
N GLY A 50 2.98 12.71 22.03
CA GLY A 50 3.55 13.89 21.38
C GLY A 50 3.80 13.73 19.89
N LYS A 51 4.12 14.87 19.24
CA LYS A 51 4.22 14.98 17.78
C LYS A 51 5.25 14.04 17.16
N LYS A 52 6.42 13.86 17.78
CA LYS A 52 7.49 12.98 17.26
C LYS A 52 7.02 11.53 17.16
N ALA A 53 6.38 11.02 18.22
CA ALA A 53 5.83 9.67 18.24
C ALA A 53 4.71 9.48 17.21
N GLY A 54 3.85 10.48 17.05
CA GLY A 54 2.80 10.48 16.04
C GLY A 54 3.35 10.43 14.61
N ILE A 55 4.35 11.26 14.29
CA ILE A 55 4.99 11.26 12.97
C ILE A 55 5.67 9.91 12.72
N ALA A 56 6.40 9.37 13.69
CA ALA A 56 7.01 8.05 13.56
C ALA A 56 5.97 6.95 13.30
N THR A 57 4.85 6.97 14.01
CA THR A 57 3.73 6.05 13.78
C THR A 57 3.18 6.16 12.36
N TYR A 58 2.97 7.39 11.87
CA TYR A 58 2.50 7.64 10.51
C TYR A 58 3.46 7.08 9.46
N LEU A 59 4.75 7.35 9.60
CA LEU A 59 5.77 6.85 8.67
C LEU A 59 5.84 5.32 8.67
N LEU A 60 5.84 4.67 9.84
CA LEU A 60 5.83 3.22 9.93
C LEU A 60 4.59 2.60 9.28
N ASP A 61 3.42 3.23 9.47
CA ASP A 61 2.19 2.78 8.82
C ASP A 61 2.20 2.98 7.30
N ALA A 62 2.87 4.01 6.79
CA ALA A 62 3.09 4.22 5.37
C ALA A 62 4.08 3.19 4.80
N PHE A 63 5.20 2.98 5.47
CA PHE A 63 6.24 2.06 5.02
C PHE A 63 5.76 0.62 4.90
N LYS A 64 4.92 0.15 5.82
CA LYS A 64 4.39 -1.23 5.73
C LYS A 64 3.61 -1.47 4.44
N ALA A 65 2.84 -0.50 3.97
CA ALA A 65 2.08 -0.62 2.73
C ALA A 65 3.02 -0.66 1.51
N VAL A 66 4.03 0.22 1.50
CA VAL A 66 5.06 0.24 0.43
C VAL A 66 5.83 -1.08 0.38
N ILE A 67 6.26 -1.60 1.54
CA ILE A 67 6.99 -2.87 1.62
C ILE A 67 6.09 -4.02 1.14
N ALA A 68 4.82 -4.04 1.53
CA ALA A 68 3.89 -5.07 1.11
C ALA A 68 3.69 -5.07 -0.41
N ASP A 69 3.55 -3.90 -1.03
CA ASP A 69 3.42 -3.76 -2.48
C ASP A 69 4.71 -4.18 -3.22
N ILE A 70 5.88 -3.80 -2.70
CA ILE A 70 7.18 -4.22 -3.26
C ILE A 70 7.31 -5.75 -3.26
N LEU A 71 6.96 -6.40 -2.15
CA LEU A 71 7.02 -7.86 -2.05
C LEU A 71 6.07 -8.53 -3.06
N ILE A 72 4.86 -8.01 -3.25
CA ILE A 72 3.94 -8.52 -4.27
C ILE A 72 4.51 -8.34 -5.67
N HIS A 73 5.09 -7.18 -5.95
CA HIS A 73 5.69 -6.89 -7.26
C HIS A 73 6.76 -7.93 -7.63
N PHE A 74 7.67 -8.22 -6.70
CA PHE A 74 8.78 -9.13 -6.98
C PHE A 74 8.41 -10.62 -6.86
N LEU A 75 7.52 -10.99 -5.93
CA LEU A 75 7.24 -12.39 -5.62
C LEU A 75 6.00 -12.95 -6.30
N ILE A 76 5.01 -12.12 -6.64
CA ILE A 76 3.71 -12.60 -7.15
C ILE A 76 3.47 -12.20 -8.60
N VAL A 77 3.76 -10.95 -8.95
CA VAL A 77 3.50 -10.44 -10.31
C VAL A 77 4.16 -11.29 -11.39
N PRO A 78 5.42 -11.76 -11.28
CA PRO A 78 6.05 -12.57 -12.30
C PRO A 78 5.39 -13.95 -12.53
N HIS A 79 4.60 -14.42 -11.56
CA HIS A 79 4.00 -15.76 -11.57
C HIS A 79 2.51 -15.76 -11.92
N THR A 80 1.93 -14.63 -12.38
CA THR A 80 0.52 -14.54 -12.69
C THR A 80 0.27 -13.60 -13.87
N ALA A 81 -0.74 -13.90 -14.68
CA ALA A 81 -1.25 -13.02 -15.72
C ALA A 81 -2.26 -11.98 -15.19
N ILE A 82 -2.48 -11.90 -13.88
CA ILE A 82 -3.39 -10.93 -13.28
C ILE A 82 -2.74 -9.55 -13.36
N PRO A 83 -3.49 -8.51 -13.79
CA PRO A 83 -2.95 -7.15 -13.80
C PRO A 83 -2.41 -6.73 -12.44
N GLU A 84 -1.18 -6.25 -12.40
CA GLU A 84 -0.47 -5.84 -11.17
C GLU A 84 -1.32 -4.88 -10.32
N MET A 85 -1.98 -3.93 -10.98
CA MET A 85 -2.88 -2.97 -10.36
C MET A 85 -3.97 -3.64 -9.51
N LEU A 86 -4.52 -4.75 -10.02
CA LEU A 86 -5.57 -5.49 -9.33
C LEU A 86 -5.01 -6.20 -8.09
N LEU A 87 -3.79 -6.75 -8.16
CA LEU A 87 -3.12 -7.35 -7.01
C LEU A 87 -2.86 -6.33 -5.90
N PHE A 88 -2.39 -5.12 -6.26
CA PHE A 88 -2.20 -4.04 -5.29
C PHE A 88 -3.50 -3.56 -4.64
N LEU A 89 -4.61 -3.55 -5.39
CA LEU A 89 -5.92 -3.25 -4.81
C LEU A 89 -6.33 -4.28 -3.76
N TYR A 90 -6.15 -5.57 -4.04
CA TYR A 90 -6.42 -6.63 -3.07
C TYR A 90 -5.49 -6.56 -1.86
N CYS A 91 -4.21 -6.26 -2.07
CA CYS A 91 -3.25 -6.04 -0.98
C CYS A 91 -3.66 -4.85 -0.11
N GLY A 92 -3.92 -3.70 -0.72
CA GLY A 92 -4.34 -2.49 -0.01
C GLY A 92 -5.62 -2.69 0.79
N LEU A 93 -6.62 -3.38 0.21
CA LEU A 93 -7.84 -3.76 0.94
C LEU A 93 -7.50 -4.65 2.14
N GLY A 94 -6.64 -5.64 1.96
CA GLY A 94 -6.16 -6.51 3.04
C GLY A 94 -5.47 -5.70 4.15
N ILE A 95 -4.55 -4.80 3.79
CA ILE A 95 -3.84 -3.93 4.75
C ILE A 95 -4.81 -3.07 5.55
N VAL A 96 -5.80 -2.47 4.91
CA VAL A 96 -6.82 -1.65 5.59
C VAL A 96 -7.64 -2.50 6.57
N LEU A 97 -8.09 -3.68 6.15
CA LEU A 97 -8.83 -4.59 7.01
C LEU A 97 -7.99 -5.07 8.21
N GLY A 98 -6.75 -5.48 7.97
CA GLY A 98 -5.84 -5.93 9.03
C GLY A 98 -5.49 -4.82 10.02
N HIS A 99 -5.29 -3.59 9.54
CA HIS A 99 -4.98 -2.46 10.39
C HIS A 99 -6.16 -1.99 11.25
N ASN A 100 -7.38 -2.06 10.72
CA ASN A 100 -8.59 -1.67 11.45
C ASN A 100 -9.10 -2.77 12.37
N PHE A 101 -8.95 -4.03 11.97
CA PHE A 101 -9.49 -5.19 12.66
C PHE A 101 -8.42 -6.27 12.94
N PRO A 102 -7.33 -5.93 13.67
CA PRO A 102 -6.29 -6.90 13.97
C PRO A 102 -6.81 -7.95 14.94
N PHE A 103 -6.67 -9.22 14.58
CA PHE A 103 -7.22 -10.34 15.33
C PHE A 103 -6.68 -10.42 16.78
N TYR A 104 -5.41 -10.09 16.99
CA TYR A 104 -4.77 -10.16 18.31
C TYR A 104 -5.10 -8.98 19.24
N LEU A 105 -5.68 -7.91 18.71
CA LEU A 105 -6.15 -6.74 19.47
C LEU A 105 -7.66 -6.76 19.72
N LYS A 106 -8.28 -7.94 19.67
CA LYS A 106 -9.75 -8.12 19.79
C LYS A 106 -10.51 -7.28 18.76
N PHE A 107 -9.97 -7.19 17.55
CA PHE A 107 -10.51 -6.40 16.42
C PHE A 107 -10.64 -4.89 16.69
N LYS A 108 -9.90 -4.36 17.68
CA LYS A 108 -9.84 -2.92 18.00
C LYS A 108 -8.49 -2.35 17.53
N GLY A 109 -8.39 -2.03 16.25
CA GLY A 109 -7.22 -1.42 15.63
C GLY A 109 -7.31 0.11 15.57
N SER A 110 -6.75 0.68 14.50
CA SER A 110 -6.77 2.10 14.23
C SER A 110 -8.06 2.57 13.53
N SER A 111 -8.23 3.88 13.38
CA SER A 111 -9.39 4.43 12.68
C SER A 111 -9.31 4.24 11.17
N PHE A 112 -10.41 3.79 10.57
CA PHE A 112 -10.56 3.50 9.14
C PHE A 112 -10.11 4.66 8.22
N PHE A 113 -10.47 5.89 8.56
CA PHE A 113 -10.24 7.05 7.69
C PHE A 113 -8.76 7.38 7.44
N THR A 114 -7.89 7.19 8.42
CA THR A 114 -6.45 7.49 8.27
C THR A 114 -5.79 6.58 7.26
N ASN A 115 -6.18 5.30 7.22
CA ASN A 115 -5.59 4.31 6.33
C ASN A 115 -6.13 4.38 4.91
N LEU A 116 -7.43 4.65 4.76
CA LEU A 116 -8.03 4.81 3.44
C LEU A 116 -7.39 5.97 2.68
N HIS A 117 -7.11 7.08 3.37
CA HIS A 117 -6.43 8.23 2.75
C HIS A 117 -4.99 7.89 2.32
N LEU A 118 -4.26 7.13 3.14
CA LEU A 118 -2.89 6.75 2.85
C LEU A 118 -2.81 5.79 1.64
N THR A 119 -3.60 4.73 1.66
CA THR A 119 -3.68 3.76 0.56
C THR A 119 -4.15 4.42 -0.73
N GLY A 120 -5.14 5.30 -0.66
CA GLY A 120 -5.62 6.07 -1.82
C GLY A 120 -4.59 7.03 -2.40
N SER A 121 -3.79 7.69 -1.58
CA SER A 121 -2.75 8.62 -2.04
C SER A 121 -1.57 7.90 -2.68
N LEU A 122 -1.13 6.77 -2.15
CA LEU A 122 -0.10 5.91 -2.75
C LEU A 122 -0.54 5.38 -4.12
N PHE A 123 -1.80 4.95 -4.22
CA PHE A 123 -2.40 4.49 -5.46
C PHE A 123 -2.48 5.60 -6.52
N ALA A 124 -2.90 6.81 -6.14
CA ALA A 124 -2.95 7.95 -7.03
C ALA A 124 -1.56 8.39 -7.52
N ALA A 125 -0.57 8.40 -6.65
CA ALA A 125 0.82 8.71 -6.98
C ALA A 125 1.41 7.71 -7.99
N ARG A 126 1.18 6.41 -7.77
CA ARG A 126 1.63 5.36 -8.69
C ARG A 126 0.96 5.45 -10.06
N ARG A 127 -0.35 5.70 -10.11
CA ARG A 127 -1.08 5.90 -11.37
C ARG A 127 -0.55 7.10 -12.16
N LYS A 128 -0.17 8.18 -11.46
CA LYS A 128 0.44 9.36 -12.08
C LYS A 128 1.83 9.05 -12.65
N ALA A 129 2.64 8.30 -11.92
CA ALA A 129 3.95 7.84 -12.37
C ALA A 129 3.85 6.93 -13.60
N SER A 130 2.95 5.95 -13.60
CA SER A 130 2.70 5.05 -14.74
C SER A 130 2.27 5.83 -15.99
N ARG A 131 1.37 6.80 -15.86
CA ARG A 131 0.94 7.64 -16.98
C ARG A 131 2.08 8.53 -17.52
N ALA A 132 2.94 9.05 -16.66
CA ALA A 132 4.09 9.84 -17.09
C ALA A 132 5.08 9.01 -17.93
N VAL A 133 5.32 7.76 -17.55
CA VAL A 133 6.16 6.82 -18.32
C VAL A 133 5.53 6.52 -19.68
N THR A 134 4.22 6.28 -19.74
CA THR A 134 3.52 5.98 -21.01
C THR A 134 3.46 7.19 -21.95
N SER A 135 3.40 8.41 -21.41
CA SER A 135 3.38 9.65 -22.22
C SER A 135 4.76 10.08 -22.70
N SER A 136 5.83 9.56 -22.12
CA SER A 136 7.22 9.84 -22.52
C SER A 136 7.75 8.90 -23.59
N THR A 137 7.03 7.83 -23.95
CA THR A 137 7.35 7.01 -25.12
C THR A 137 7.00 7.81 -26.39
N PRO A 138 7.97 8.19 -27.25
CA PRO A 138 7.67 8.86 -28.49
C PRO A 138 6.77 7.96 -29.35
N PRO A 139 5.81 8.52 -30.12
CA PRO A 139 5.05 7.73 -31.06
C PRO A 139 6.05 7.03 -31.99
N SER A 140 5.86 5.73 -32.19
CA SER A 140 6.65 4.96 -33.13
C SER A 140 6.57 5.69 -34.49
N SER A 141 7.61 6.46 -34.80
CA SER A 141 7.77 7.03 -36.13
C SER A 141 7.75 5.88 -37.10
N ASN A 142 6.74 5.83 -37.97
CA ASN A 142 6.74 4.98 -39.15
C ASN A 142 8.06 5.22 -39.87
N ILE A 143 9.00 4.29 -39.76
CA ILE A 143 10.20 4.26 -40.57
C ILE A 143 9.71 3.86 -41.96
N THR A 144 9.30 4.82 -42.74
CA THR A 144 9.19 4.67 -44.20
C THR A 144 10.61 4.54 -44.75
N LEU A 145 11.01 3.32 -45.06
CA LEU A 145 12.23 3.09 -45.81
C LEU A 145 12.04 3.65 -47.24
N PRO A 146 12.81 4.65 -47.62
CA PRO A 146 12.79 5.11 -49.02
C PRO A 146 13.59 4.12 -49.87
N GLY A 147 12.96 3.52 -50.86
CA GLY A 147 13.61 2.85 -51.98
C GLY A 147 13.41 1.32 -52.03
N LEU A 148 12.21 0.87 -52.36
CA LEU A 148 12.01 -0.38 -53.12
C LEU A 148 11.05 -0.07 -54.26
N THR A 149 11.59 0.48 -55.35
CA THR A 149 10.94 0.44 -56.64
C THR A 149 11.15 -0.96 -57.22
N THR A 150 10.13 -1.79 -57.15
CA THR A 150 10.04 -3.00 -57.95
C THR A 150 9.73 -2.59 -59.36
N ALA A 151 10.72 -2.67 -60.26
CA ALA A 151 10.51 -2.68 -61.70
C ALA A 151 9.88 -4.05 -62.09
N THR A 152 8.63 -4.00 -62.54
CA THR A 152 8.03 -5.09 -63.30
C THR A 152 8.10 -4.77 -64.78
N GLN A 153 8.85 -5.56 -65.52
CA GLN A 153 8.58 -5.86 -66.91
C GLN A 153 7.85 -7.21 -67.00
#